data_3de293eb8359d4899ed30c8f6bea7422
#
_entry.id   3de293eb8359d4899ed30c8f6bea7422
#
_cell.length_a   1.000
_cell.length_b   1.000
_cell.length_c   1.000
_cell.angle_alpha   90.00
_cell.angle_beta   90.00
_cell.angle_gamma   90.00
#
_symmetry.space_group_name_H-M   'P 1'
#
loop_
_entity.id
_entity.type
_entity.pdbx_description
1 polymer ?
#
loop_
_entity_poly.entity_id
_entity_poly.type
_entity_poly.pdbx_seq_one_letter_code
_entity_poly.pdbx_strand_id
1 'polypeptide(L)'
;MAYNLKQIMAEKPSRFTAGHRMCAGCGAPVVGRMVLRALKKDDHAVISCATGCMEVSTFIYPYTAWTDSFIHTAFECTAATASGVEAAYKSLKRQGKLPEDEHTKFISFGGDGGTYDIGLQSLSGAMERGHDMVYVCYDNGAYMNTGIQRSSATPKFADTTTTPAGTVIPGKMQA
;
A
#
# COMPACT_ATOMS: atom_id res chain seq x y z
N MET A 1 21.15 -15.12 -7.71
CA MET A 1 22.27 -14.18 -7.89
C MET A 1 22.12 -13.08 -6.85
N ALA A 2 23.16 -12.84 -6.04
CA ALA A 2 23.17 -11.71 -5.11
C ALA A 2 23.53 -10.44 -5.90
N TYR A 3 22.63 -9.47 -5.96
CA TYR A 3 22.92 -8.16 -6.54
C TYR A 3 23.85 -7.37 -5.58
N ASN A 4 24.88 -6.75 -6.12
CA ASN A 4 25.61 -5.76 -5.34
C ASN A 4 24.88 -4.39 -5.41
N LEU A 5 25.18 -3.48 -4.47
CA LEU A 5 24.48 -2.21 -4.35
C LEU A 5 24.57 -1.34 -5.63
N LYS A 6 25.73 -1.35 -6.31
CA LYS A 6 25.94 -0.58 -7.56
C LYS A 6 25.05 -1.12 -8.69
N GLN A 7 24.93 -2.45 -8.80
CA GLN A 7 24.04 -3.08 -9.79
C GLN A 7 22.58 -2.75 -9.50
N ILE A 8 22.14 -2.82 -8.24
CA ILE A 8 20.78 -2.44 -7.84
C ILE A 8 20.50 -0.98 -8.21
N MET A 9 21.43 -0.07 -7.97
CA MET A 9 21.23 1.36 -8.29
C MET A 9 21.17 1.62 -9.79
N ALA A 10 21.93 0.89 -10.60
CA ALA A 10 21.99 1.07 -12.04
C ALA A 10 20.82 0.39 -12.78
N GLU A 11 20.45 -0.81 -12.36
CA GLU A 11 19.45 -1.65 -13.05
C GLU A 11 18.02 -1.43 -12.54
N LYS A 12 17.88 -0.88 -11.34
CA LYS A 12 16.58 -0.66 -10.69
C LYS A 12 16.43 0.80 -10.25
N PRO A 13 16.04 1.68 -11.16
CA PRO A 13 15.82 3.08 -10.82
C PRO A 13 14.74 3.22 -9.74
N SER A 14 14.81 4.29 -8.96
CA SER A 14 13.81 4.55 -7.94
C SER A 14 12.48 4.89 -8.58
N ARG A 15 11.44 4.11 -8.30
CA ARG A 15 10.06 4.33 -8.74
C ARG A 15 9.24 5.15 -7.74
N PHE A 16 9.87 5.52 -6.62
CA PHE A 16 9.30 6.36 -5.58
C PHE A 16 10.26 7.52 -5.31
N THR A 17 9.86 8.71 -5.71
CA THR A 17 10.73 9.89 -5.69
C THR A 17 10.94 10.44 -4.26
N ALA A 18 11.89 11.35 -4.11
CA ALA A 18 12.16 12.01 -2.84
C ALA A 18 11.13 13.12 -2.49
N GLY A 19 10.18 13.42 -3.38
CA GLY A 19 9.21 14.52 -3.22
C GLY A 19 8.03 14.20 -2.29
N HIS A 20 8.08 13.11 -1.53
CA HIS A 20 7.04 12.79 -0.55
C HIS A 20 7.19 13.64 0.72
N ARG A 21 6.08 13.83 1.45
CA ARG A 21 6.00 14.62 2.69
C ARG A 21 5.82 13.74 3.94
N MET A 22 6.34 12.53 3.91
CA MET A 22 6.31 11.65 5.08
C MET A 22 7.28 12.14 6.15
N CYS A 23 7.00 11.80 7.40
CA CYS A 23 7.79 12.20 8.56
C CYS A 23 9.25 11.80 8.42
N ALA A 24 10.15 12.63 8.94
CA ALA A 24 11.58 12.30 9.01
C ALA A 24 11.79 10.98 9.81
N GLY A 25 12.55 10.06 9.25
CA GLY A 25 12.80 8.76 9.88
C GLY A 25 11.66 7.73 9.77
N CYS A 26 10.56 8.05 9.09
CA CYS A 26 9.46 7.10 8.87
C CYS A 26 9.91 5.87 8.06
N GLY A 27 9.54 4.67 8.52
CA GLY A 27 9.85 3.43 7.82
C GLY A 27 9.01 3.17 6.56
N ALA A 28 7.80 3.74 6.47
CA ALA A 28 6.88 3.46 5.38
C ALA A 28 7.45 3.81 3.99
N PRO A 29 8.10 4.97 3.74
CA PRO A 29 8.70 5.25 2.44
C PRO A 29 9.91 4.36 2.13
N VAL A 30 10.60 3.85 3.15
CA VAL A 30 11.68 2.87 2.97
C VAL A 30 11.10 1.56 2.44
N VAL A 31 10.05 1.06 3.10
CA VAL A 31 9.33 -0.16 2.66
C VAL A 31 8.77 0.02 1.26
N GLY A 32 8.11 1.14 0.95
CA GLY A 32 7.60 1.44 -0.37
C GLY A 32 8.68 1.35 -1.46
N ARG A 33 9.86 1.94 -1.21
CA ARG A 33 11.01 1.84 -2.14
C ARG A 33 11.51 0.41 -2.29
N MET A 34 11.57 -0.37 -1.20
CA MET A 34 12.02 -1.76 -1.25
C MET A 34 11.07 -2.61 -2.09
N VAL A 35 9.76 -2.47 -1.88
CA VAL A 35 8.71 -3.17 -2.66
C VAL A 35 8.85 -2.85 -4.15
N LEU A 36 8.93 -1.57 -4.51
CA LEU A 36 9.03 -1.17 -5.91
C LEU A 36 10.35 -1.58 -6.57
N ARG A 37 11.43 -1.68 -5.80
CA ARG A 37 12.72 -2.20 -6.30
C ARG A 37 12.71 -3.71 -6.56
N ALA A 38 11.73 -4.45 -6.07
CA ALA A 38 11.55 -5.85 -6.43
C ALA A 38 11.08 -6.01 -7.88
N LEU A 39 10.43 -5.01 -8.46
CA LEU A 39 9.98 -5.02 -9.85
C LEU A 39 11.17 -5.09 -10.82
N LYS A 40 10.96 -5.74 -11.96
CA LYS A 40 11.91 -5.70 -13.08
C LYS A 40 11.84 -4.34 -13.78
N LYS A 41 12.88 -4.03 -14.57
CA LYS A 41 12.95 -2.76 -15.29
C LYS A 41 11.76 -2.54 -16.23
N ASP A 42 11.33 -3.61 -16.87
CA ASP A 42 10.28 -3.59 -17.90
C ASP A 42 8.88 -3.96 -17.35
N ASP A 43 8.76 -4.20 -16.03
CA ASP A 43 7.45 -4.36 -15.42
C ASP A 43 6.75 -3.00 -15.35
N HIS A 44 5.50 -2.95 -15.77
CA HIS A 44 4.58 -1.86 -15.42
C HIS A 44 3.97 -2.13 -14.05
N ALA A 45 3.64 -1.07 -13.31
CA ALA A 45 2.94 -1.22 -12.05
C ALA A 45 1.71 -0.32 -11.99
N VAL A 46 0.65 -0.86 -11.41
CA VAL A 46 -0.51 -0.08 -10.98
C VAL A 46 -0.57 -0.18 -9.47
N ILE A 47 -0.48 0.98 -8.83
CA ILE A 47 -0.43 1.11 -7.39
C ILE A 47 -1.76 1.66 -6.92
N SER A 48 -2.44 0.94 -6.04
CA SER A 48 -3.59 1.45 -5.29
C SER A 48 -3.17 1.70 -3.85
N CYS A 49 -3.56 2.84 -3.32
CA CYS A 49 -3.20 3.21 -1.96
C CYS A 49 -4.43 3.66 -1.19
N ALA A 50 -4.69 3.01 -0.06
CA ALA A 50 -5.73 3.40 0.87
C ALA A 50 -5.39 4.73 1.53
N THR A 51 -6.42 5.56 1.79
CA THR A 51 -6.27 6.78 2.58
C THR A 51 -5.46 6.50 3.85
N GLY A 52 -4.46 7.31 4.10
CA GLY A 52 -3.57 7.15 5.24
C GLY A 52 -2.27 7.93 5.05
N CYS A 53 -1.28 7.68 5.93
CA CYS A 53 -0.02 8.40 5.90
C CYS A 53 0.68 8.32 4.54
N MET A 54 0.77 7.14 3.94
CA MET A 54 1.48 6.96 2.67
C MET A 54 0.74 7.66 1.53
N GLU A 55 -0.57 7.53 1.45
CA GLU A 55 -1.35 8.15 0.39
C GLU A 55 -1.27 9.68 0.48
N VAL A 56 -1.70 10.27 1.61
CA VAL A 56 -1.76 11.73 1.80
C VAL A 56 -0.41 12.40 1.60
N SER A 57 0.67 11.76 2.04
CA SER A 57 2.02 12.33 1.97
C SER A 57 2.70 12.19 0.60
N THR A 58 2.17 11.35 -0.28
CA THR A 58 2.80 11.04 -1.57
C THR A 58 2.02 11.56 -2.76
N PHE A 59 0.77 11.97 -2.54
CA PHE A 59 -0.12 12.49 -3.55
C PHE A 59 -0.73 13.82 -3.09
N ILE A 60 -0.07 14.93 -3.40
CA ILE A 60 -0.62 16.28 -3.16
C ILE A 60 -0.69 16.99 -4.50
N TYR A 61 -1.91 17.08 -5.03
CA TYR A 61 -2.15 17.72 -6.32
C TYR A 61 -1.42 19.07 -6.44
N PRO A 62 -0.75 19.35 -7.56
CA PRO A 62 -0.62 18.52 -8.77
C PRO A 62 0.58 17.56 -8.76
N TYR A 63 1.21 17.33 -7.62
CA TYR A 63 2.44 16.56 -7.49
C TYR A 63 2.17 15.15 -7.01
N THR A 64 2.97 14.21 -7.48
CA THR A 64 3.00 12.82 -7.00
C THR A 64 4.44 12.35 -6.79
N ALA A 65 4.66 11.53 -5.77
CA ALA A 65 5.95 10.87 -5.55
C ALA A 65 6.09 9.55 -6.33
N TRP A 66 5.05 9.08 -6.96
CA TRP A 66 5.02 7.82 -7.70
C TRP A 66 5.37 8.04 -9.16
N THR A 67 6.20 7.17 -9.73
CA THR A 67 6.52 7.17 -11.17
C THR A 67 5.65 6.20 -11.95
N ASP A 68 5.02 5.26 -11.27
CA ASP A 68 4.06 4.31 -11.82
C ASP A 68 2.64 4.86 -11.74
N SER A 69 1.70 4.16 -12.39
CA SER A 69 0.28 4.51 -12.29
C SER A 69 -0.21 4.41 -10.85
N PHE A 70 -0.82 5.47 -10.35
CA PHE A 70 -1.24 5.57 -8.97
C PHE A 70 -2.74 5.86 -8.86
N ILE A 71 -3.43 5.12 -8.00
CA ILE A 71 -4.86 5.28 -7.73
C ILE A 71 -5.05 5.53 -6.24
N HIS A 72 -5.56 6.68 -5.89
CA HIS A 72 -6.05 6.97 -4.56
C HIS A 72 -7.37 6.25 -4.29
N THR A 73 -7.51 5.66 -3.10
CA THR A 73 -8.75 5.00 -2.68
C THR A 73 -9.13 5.42 -1.27
N ALA A 74 -10.41 5.30 -0.93
CA ALA A 74 -10.85 5.40 0.47
C ALA A 74 -10.20 4.29 1.32
N PHE A 75 -10.20 4.49 2.65
CA PHE A 75 -9.53 3.62 3.61
C PHE A 75 -9.76 2.12 3.37
N GLU A 76 -11.00 1.74 3.09
CA GLU A 76 -11.46 0.36 2.97
C GLU A 76 -11.31 -0.23 1.57
N CYS A 77 -11.09 0.61 0.54
CA CYS A 77 -11.35 0.24 -0.85
C CYS A 77 -10.14 -0.27 -1.63
N THR A 78 -8.92 -0.20 -1.08
CA THR A 78 -7.73 -0.44 -1.91
C THR A 78 -7.67 -1.85 -2.51
N ALA A 79 -8.03 -2.88 -1.74
CA ALA A 79 -8.06 -4.25 -2.25
C ALA A 79 -9.17 -4.47 -3.29
N ALA A 80 -10.35 -3.88 -3.08
CA ALA A 80 -11.44 -3.95 -4.05
C ALA A 80 -11.10 -3.21 -5.34
N THR A 81 -10.47 -2.04 -5.25
CA THR A 81 -10.01 -1.28 -6.41
C THR A 81 -8.95 -2.05 -7.21
N ALA A 82 -7.95 -2.60 -6.55
CA ALA A 82 -6.93 -3.42 -7.20
C ALA A 82 -7.52 -4.65 -7.88
N SER A 83 -8.49 -5.30 -7.24
CA SER A 83 -9.24 -6.43 -7.82
C SER A 83 -9.95 -6.03 -9.11
N GLY A 84 -10.60 -4.86 -9.12
CA GLY A 84 -11.28 -4.33 -10.31
C GLY A 84 -10.31 -3.99 -11.45
N VAL A 85 -9.19 -3.37 -11.12
CA VAL A 85 -8.15 -3.01 -12.12
C VAL A 85 -7.51 -4.26 -12.71
N GLU A 86 -7.17 -5.25 -11.87
CA GLU A 86 -6.62 -6.53 -12.31
C GLU A 86 -7.59 -7.29 -13.22
N ALA A 87 -8.86 -7.33 -12.85
CA ALA A 87 -9.90 -7.95 -13.67
C ALA A 87 -10.08 -7.24 -15.02
N ALA A 88 -10.05 -5.90 -15.02
CA ALA A 88 -10.10 -5.09 -16.25
C ALA A 88 -8.88 -5.36 -17.14
N TYR A 89 -7.68 -5.40 -16.57
CA TYR A 89 -6.45 -5.73 -17.28
C TYR A 89 -6.54 -7.11 -17.96
N LYS A 90 -6.95 -8.14 -17.23
CA LYS A 90 -7.17 -9.49 -17.79
C LYS A 90 -8.20 -9.49 -18.93
N SER A 91 -9.26 -8.69 -18.77
CA SER A 91 -10.28 -8.54 -19.82
C SER A 91 -9.71 -7.87 -21.08
N LEU A 92 -8.95 -6.79 -20.93
CA LEU A 92 -8.33 -6.08 -22.05
C LEU A 92 -7.31 -6.96 -22.79
N LYS A 93 -6.53 -7.76 -22.06
CA LYS A 93 -5.63 -8.75 -22.65
C LYS A 93 -6.39 -9.78 -23.49
N ARG A 94 -7.45 -10.36 -22.94
CA ARG A 94 -8.30 -11.32 -23.69
C ARG A 94 -8.93 -10.73 -24.96
N GLN A 95 -9.17 -9.41 -24.96
CA GLN A 95 -9.70 -8.69 -26.12
C GLN A 95 -8.62 -8.27 -27.14
N GLY A 96 -7.34 -8.60 -26.89
CA GLY A 96 -6.23 -8.18 -27.75
C GLY A 96 -5.97 -6.67 -27.74
N LYS A 97 -6.45 -5.94 -26.71
CA LYS A 97 -6.27 -4.49 -26.58
C LYS A 97 -4.98 -4.10 -25.87
N LEU A 98 -4.28 -5.04 -25.30
CA LEU A 98 -2.96 -4.87 -24.70
C LEU A 98 -1.96 -5.79 -25.36
N PRO A 99 -0.69 -5.40 -25.47
CA PRO A 99 0.37 -6.27 -26.00
C PRO A 99 0.48 -7.58 -25.21
N GLU A 100 0.78 -8.68 -25.89
CA GLU A 100 0.92 -10.00 -25.25
C GLU A 100 2.09 -10.05 -24.27
N ASP A 101 3.16 -9.35 -24.57
CA ASP A 101 4.39 -9.25 -23.77
C ASP A 101 4.32 -8.21 -22.65
N GLU A 102 3.22 -7.48 -22.52
CA GLU A 102 3.07 -6.55 -21.41
C GLU A 102 2.87 -7.29 -20.08
N HIS A 103 3.65 -6.88 -19.07
CA HIS A 103 3.61 -7.41 -17.72
C HIS A 103 3.30 -6.30 -16.71
N THR A 104 2.04 -6.22 -16.31
CA THR A 104 1.60 -5.28 -15.28
C THR A 104 1.51 -5.98 -13.92
N LYS A 105 2.06 -5.34 -12.89
CA LYS A 105 1.99 -5.75 -11.49
C LYS A 105 1.00 -4.87 -10.73
N PHE A 106 0.16 -5.48 -9.92
CA PHE A 106 -0.83 -4.78 -9.09
C PHE A 106 -0.35 -4.79 -7.66
N ILE A 107 -0.16 -3.59 -7.09
CA ILE A 107 0.38 -3.43 -5.74
C ILE A 107 -0.54 -2.51 -4.96
N SER A 108 -1.00 -2.99 -3.81
CA SER A 108 -1.87 -2.24 -2.91
C SER A 108 -1.13 -1.90 -1.63
N PHE A 109 -1.27 -0.66 -1.15
CA PHE A 109 -0.76 -0.25 0.14
C PHE A 109 -1.91 0.16 1.05
N GLY A 110 -1.91 -0.37 2.27
CA GLY A 110 -2.86 0.00 3.33
C GLY A 110 -2.14 0.16 4.67
N GLY A 111 -2.60 1.08 5.49
CA GLY A 111 -2.18 1.14 6.90
C GLY A 111 -2.83 0.01 7.70
N ASP A 112 -2.42 -0.15 8.96
CA ASP A 112 -2.96 -1.15 9.87
C ASP A 112 -4.47 -1.01 10.06
N GLY A 113 -4.98 0.19 10.32
CA GLY A 113 -6.42 0.43 10.42
C GLY A 113 -7.17 0.16 9.11
N GLY A 114 -6.60 0.55 7.97
CA GLY A 114 -7.14 0.27 6.65
C GLY A 114 -7.10 -1.21 6.26
N THR A 115 -6.25 -2.00 6.90
CA THR A 115 -6.06 -3.43 6.61
C THR A 115 -6.86 -4.30 7.59
N TYR A 116 -6.63 -4.14 8.90
CA TYR A 116 -7.16 -5.06 9.91
C TYR A 116 -8.54 -4.67 10.42
N ASP A 117 -8.94 -3.42 10.24
CA ASP A 117 -10.23 -2.91 10.69
C ASP A 117 -11.16 -2.65 9.48
N ILE A 118 -11.17 -1.43 8.96
CA ILE A 118 -12.18 -0.99 7.99
C ILE A 118 -12.06 -1.65 6.62
N GLY A 119 -10.86 -2.05 6.20
CA GLY A 119 -10.61 -2.65 4.88
C GLY A 119 -10.56 -4.17 4.86
N LEU A 120 -10.72 -4.85 5.99
CA LEU A 120 -10.61 -6.31 6.08
C LEU A 120 -11.58 -7.04 5.16
N GLN A 121 -12.80 -6.56 5.04
CA GLN A 121 -13.81 -7.15 4.15
C GLN A 121 -13.35 -7.14 2.68
N SER A 122 -12.85 -6.01 2.20
CA SER A 122 -12.35 -5.86 0.83
C SER A 122 -11.15 -6.77 0.57
N LEU A 123 -10.23 -6.83 1.52
CA LEU A 123 -9.04 -7.68 1.43
C LEU A 123 -9.41 -9.17 1.46
N SER A 124 -10.25 -9.58 2.39
CA SER A 124 -10.74 -10.97 2.49
C SER A 124 -11.41 -11.42 1.18
N GLY A 125 -12.27 -10.59 0.61
CA GLY A 125 -12.92 -10.89 -0.66
C GLY A 125 -11.95 -10.94 -1.85
N ALA A 126 -10.90 -10.14 -1.86
CA ALA A 126 -9.86 -10.19 -2.88
C ALA A 126 -9.03 -11.48 -2.77
N MET A 127 -8.69 -11.89 -1.56
CA MET A 127 -7.97 -13.14 -1.29
C MET A 127 -8.80 -14.37 -1.69
N GLU A 128 -10.08 -14.40 -1.31
CA GLU A 128 -11.01 -15.48 -1.66
C GLU A 128 -11.09 -15.67 -3.19
N ARG A 129 -11.16 -14.59 -3.94
CA ARG A 129 -11.21 -14.62 -5.41
C ARG A 129 -9.87 -14.91 -6.08
N GLY A 130 -8.77 -14.96 -5.34
CA GLY A 130 -7.45 -15.27 -5.87
C GLY A 130 -6.94 -14.25 -6.88
N HIS A 131 -7.18 -12.95 -6.64
CA HIS A 131 -6.63 -11.89 -7.48
C HIS A 131 -5.10 -11.86 -7.44
N ASP A 132 -4.48 -11.72 -8.61
CA ASP A 132 -3.02 -11.66 -8.76
C ASP A 132 -2.51 -10.25 -8.42
N MET A 133 -2.37 -9.98 -7.13
CA MET A 133 -1.89 -8.71 -6.60
C MET A 133 -1.05 -8.90 -5.35
N VAL A 134 -0.19 -7.94 -5.07
CA VAL A 134 0.55 -7.84 -3.81
C VAL A 134 -0.13 -6.80 -2.92
N TYR A 135 -0.52 -7.20 -1.73
CA TYR A 135 -1.03 -6.28 -0.71
C TYR A 135 0.03 -6.06 0.37
N VAL A 136 0.36 -4.81 0.63
CA VAL A 136 1.37 -4.40 1.61
C VAL A 136 0.69 -3.61 2.73
N CYS A 137 0.65 -4.19 3.92
CA CYS A 137 0.26 -3.46 5.12
C CYS A 137 1.50 -2.76 5.71
N TYR A 138 1.48 -1.42 5.74
CA TYR A 138 2.47 -0.65 6.50
C TYR A 138 1.91 -0.37 7.90
N ASP A 139 2.13 -1.31 8.80
CA ASP A 139 1.65 -1.23 10.18
C ASP A 139 2.49 -0.22 10.98
N ASN A 140 1.85 0.81 11.49
CA ASN A 140 2.45 1.80 12.39
C ASN A 140 1.71 1.89 13.74
N GLY A 141 0.85 0.93 14.04
CA GLY A 141 0.23 0.71 15.33
C GLY A 141 -0.99 1.59 15.64
N ALA A 142 -1.48 2.40 14.70
CA ALA A 142 -2.69 3.21 14.88
C ALA A 142 -3.16 3.82 13.55
N TYR A 143 -4.35 4.42 13.51
CA TYR A 143 -4.72 5.39 12.47
C TYR A 143 -3.92 6.68 12.70
N MET A 144 -2.64 6.68 12.28
CA MET A 144 -1.70 7.76 12.62
C MET A 144 -2.04 9.09 11.94
N ASN A 145 -2.36 9.04 10.63
CA ASN A 145 -2.58 10.24 9.84
C ASN A 145 -3.80 11.04 10.29
N THR A 146 -4.81 10.38 10.79
CA THR A 146 -6.06 11.01 11.25
C THR A 146 -6.01 11.52 12.69
N GLY A 147 -4.91 11.31 13.40
CA GLY A 147 -4.72 11.82 14.76
C GLY A 147 -4.61 10.74 15.82
N ILE A 148 -3.99 9.61 15.46
CA ILE A 148 -3.58 8.54 16.39
C ILE A 148 -4.78 7.87 17.08
N GLN A 149 -5.78 7.50 16.30
CA GLN A 149 -6.87 6.65 16.80
C GLN A 149 -6.40 5.19 16.88
N ARG A 150 -6.96 4.48 17.84
CA ARG A 150 -6.66 3.06 18.02
C ARG A 150 -7.10 2.22 16.81
N SER A 151 -6.18 1.37 16.31
CA SER A 151 -6.47 0.28 15.38
C SER A 151 -6.45 -1.09 16.07
N SER A 152 -6.73 -2.15 15.35
CA SER A 152 -6.57 -3.53 15.86
C SER A 152 -5.11 -3.91 16.10
N ALA A 153 -4.16 -3.24 15.42
CA ALA A 153 -2.73 -3.43 15.63
C ALA A 153 -2.18 -2.67 16.84
N THR A 154 -2.91 -1.71 17.40
CA THR A 154 -2.43 -0.90 18.52
C THR A 154 -2.13 -1.78 19.74
N PRO A 155 -0.91 -1.73 20.28
CA PRO A 155 -0.54 -2.52 21.44
C PRO A 155 -1.45 -2.22 22.65
N LYS A 156 -1.65 -3.23 23.49
CA LYS A 156 -2.35 -3.03 24.76
C LYS A 156 -1.61 -1.97 25.60
N PHE A 157 -2.36 -1.13 26.30
CA PHE A 157 -1.86 -0.04 27.13
C PHE A 157 -1.18 1.11 26.36
N ALA A 158 -1.16 1.09 25.04
CA ALA A 158 -0.70 2.25 24.28
C ALA A 158 -1.71 3.40 24.40
N ASP A 159 -1.19 4.60 24.63
CA ASP A 159 -1.99 5.82 24.67
C ASP A 159 -2.34 6.25 23.24
N THR A 160 -3.63 6.44 22.99
CA THR A 160 -4.15 6.95 21.72
C THR A 160 -5.28 7.93 21.97
N THR A 161 -5.68 8.70 20.98
CA THR A 161 -6.78 9.66 21.11
C THR A 161 -8.13 9.00 21.43
N THR A 162 -8.31 7.74 21.07
CA THR A 162 -9.52 6.97 21.37
C THR A 162 -9.38 6.00 22.55
N THR A 163 -8.16 5.80 23.06
CA THR A 163 -7.86 5.05 24.28
C THR A 163 -6.88 5.85 25.14
N PRO A 164 -7.29 7.01 25.68
CA PRO A 164 -6.43 7.87 26.47
C PRO A 164 -5.94 7.15 27.74
N ALA A 165 -4.72 7.47 28.16
CA ALA A 165 -4.03 6.86 29.28
C ALA A 165 -3.87 5.32 29.17
N GLY A 166 -3.85 4.78 27.94
CA GLY A 166 -3.64 3.36 27.72
C GLY A 166 -4.79 2.46 28.17
N THR A 167 -6.03 2.95 28.09
CA THR A 167 -7.20 2.16 28.45
C THR A 167 -7.30 0.89 27.59
N VAL A 168 -7.36 -0.27 28.24
CA VAL A 168 -7.59 -1.54 27.54
C VAL A 168 -9.06 -1.69 27.24
N ILE A 169 -9.40 -1.87 25.95
CA ILE A 169 -10.76 -2.23 25.54
C ILE A 169 -10.90 -3.75 25.64
N PRO A 170 -11.78 -4.28 26.51
CA PRO A 170 -12.00 -5.72 26.60
C PRO A 170 -12.47 -6.30 25.24
N GLY A 171 -12.00 -7.49 24.92
CA GLY A 171 -12.50 -8.27 23.77
C GLY A 171 -11.81 -7.99 22.43
N LYS A 172 -10.96 -6.97 22.28
CA LYS A 172 -10.13 -6.86 21.08
C LYS A 172 -8.77 -7.55 21.30
N MET A 173 -8.53 -8.56 20.52
CA MET A 173 -7.20 -9.20 20.43
C MET A 173 -6.31 -8.36 19.50
N GLN A 174 -5.00 -8.41 19.72
CA GLN A 174 -4.03 -7.92 18.75
C GLN A 174 -4.08 -8.82 17.51
N ALA A 175 -4.02 -8.20 16.35
CA ALA A 175 -3.90 -8.91 15.08
C ALA A 175 -2.53 -9.58 14.94
#